data_6c40b7a159c473f43ef17f023fe2515f
#
_entry.id   6c40b7a159c473f43ef17f023fe2515f
#
_cell.length_a   1.000
_cell.length_b   1.000
_cell.length_c   1.000
_cell.angle_alpha   90.00
_cell.angle_beta   90.00
_cell.angle_gamma   90.00
#
_symmetry.space_group_name_H-M   'P 1'
#
loop_
_entity.id
_entity.type
_entity.pdbx_description
1 polymer ?
#
loop_
_entity_poly.entity_id
_entity_poly.type
_entity_poly.pdbx_seq_one_letter_code
_entity_poly.pdbx_strand_id
1 'polypeptide(L)'
;VPAAQVQLQKTKKEFEGHLTLVVFPFLKMSKKGPEQTAQEIGEYLKANEPAVAAFNVIKGFLNLTVASATWIELLNEIHADAQYGIVSADENAPLVMIEYSSPNTNKPLHLGHVRNNLLGNALANIVMANGNKVVKTNIVNDRGIHICKSMLAWQKYGKGETPESSGKKGDHLVGDYYVAFDKHYKAEVAELMEKGMSKEEAEAASPLMNEAREMLVKWEAGDPEVRALWQMMNNWVYAG
;
A
#
# COMPACT_ATOMS: atom_id res chain seq x y z
N VAL A 1 -44.34 -3.84 -3.65
CA VAL A 1 -43.34 -3.67 -2.57
C VAL A 1 -42.31 -2.68 -3.05
N PRO A 2 -41.91 -1.63 -2.29
CA PRO A 2 -40.79 -0.77 -2.67
C PRO A 2 -39.50 -1.57 -2.82
N ALA A 3 -38.68 -1.28 -3.84
CA ALA A 3 -37.43 -1.99 -4.10
C ALA A 3 -36.49 -2.04 -2.87
N ALA A 4 -36.50 -0.96 -2.05
CA ALA A 4 -35.73 -0.89 -0.81
C ALA A 4 -36.08 -1.95 0.24
N GLN A 5 -37.23 -2.60 0.13
CA GLN A 5 -37.66 -3.70 1.03
C GLN A 5 -37.31 -5.08 0.48
N VAL A 6 -36.81 -5.17 -0.76
CA VAL A 6 -36.38 -6.43 -1.37
C VAL A 6 -34.96 -6.72 -0.89
N GLN A 7 -34.83 -7.72 -0.01
CA GLN A 7 -33.53 -8.12 0.53
C GLN A 7 -33.06 -9.41 -0.15
N LEU A 8 -32.08 -9.29 -1.02
CA LEU A 8 -31.37 -10.40 -1.63
C LEU A 8 -30.02 -10.59 -0.95
N GLN A 9 -29.68 -11.83 -0.66
CA GLN A 9 -28.38 -12.21 -0.09
C GLN A 9 -27.87 -13.49 -0.77
N LYS A 10 -26.58 -13.76 -0.63
CA LYS A 10 -26.01 -15.01 -1.12
C LYS A 10 -26.59 -16.18 -0.35
N THR A 11 -27.03 -17.25 -1.04
CA THR A 11 -27.50 -18.48 -0.39
C THR A 11 -26.38 -19.10 0.44
N LYS A 12 -26.69 -19.57 1.65
CA LYS A 12 -25.74 -20.27 2.51
C LYS A 12 -25.28 -21.57 1.85
N LYS A 13 -24.03 -21.96 2.11
CA LYS A 13 -23.39 -23.13 1.46
C LYS A 13 -24.11 -24.47 1.68
N GLU A 14 -24.83 -24.59 2.78
CA GLU A 14 -25.60 -25.78 3.14
C GLU A 14 -26.93 -25.93 2.38
N PHE A 15 -27.35 -24.92 1.62
CA PHE A 15 -28.60 -24.91 0.86
C PHE A 15 -28.34 -24.78 -0.64
N GLU A 16 -29.19 -25.44 -1.41
CA GLU A 16 -29.19 -25.28 -2.87
C GLU A 16 -29.69 -23.88 -3.26
N GLY A 17 -29.05 -23.28 -4.28
CA GLY A 17 -29.38 -21.96 -4.81
C GLY A 17 -28.18 -21.00 -4.81
N HIS A 18 -28.33 -19.88 -5.50
CA HIS A 18 -27.31 -18.85 -5.62
C HIS A 18 -27.69 -17.60 -4.82
N LEU A 19 -28.98 -17.22 -4.86
CA LEU A 19 -29.51 -16.03 -4.19
C LEU A 19 -30.67 -16.44 -3.27
N THR A 20 -30.77 -15.81 -2.11
CA THR A 20 -31.86 -15.99 -1.16
C THR A 20 -32.63 -14.69 -1.03
N LEU A 21 -33.93 -14.73 -1.32
CA LEU A 21 -34.87 -13.67 -1.02
C LEU A 21 -35.43 -13.85 0.39
N VAL A 22 -35.35 -12.80 1.20
CA VAL A 22 -35.96 -12.74 2.54
C VAL A 22 -37.42 -12.32 2.39
N VAL A 23 -38.37 -13.22 2.62
CA VAL A 23 -39.80 -12.97 2.36
C VAL A 23 -40.55 -12.27 3.49
N PHE A 24 -39.99 -12.17 4.68
CA PHE A 24 -40.68 -11.61 5.85
C PHE A 24 -41.26 -10.19 5.64
N PRO A 25 -40.62 -9.26 4.90
CA PRO A 25 -41.21 -7.96 4.59
C PRO A 25 -42.51 -8.03 3.78
N PHE A 26 -42.75 -9.14 3.07
CA PHE A 26 -43.91 -9.29 2.18
C PHE A 26 -45.15 -9.88 2.87
N LEU A 27 -45.02 -10.42 4.10
CA LEU A 27 -46.10 -11.12 4.79
C LEU A 27 -47.35 -10.26 5.05
N LYS A 28 -47.15 -8.97 5.34
CA LYS A 28 -48.26 -8.01 5.52
C LYS A 28 -49.14 -7.86 4.26
N MET A 29 -48.52 -8.02 3.09
CA MET A 29 -49.19 -7.91 1.79
C MET A 29 -49.82 -9.21 1.36
N SER A 30 -49.10 -10.31 1.48
CA SER A 30 -49.54 -11.63 1.09
C SER A 30 -50.66 -12.14 1.99
N LYS A 31 -50.69 -11.70 3.26
CA LYS A 31 -51.60 -12.20 4.33
C LYS A 31 -51.52 -13.72 4.52
N LYS A 32 -50.34 -14.31 4.20
CA LYS A 32 -50.07 -15.75 4.24
C LYS A 32 -48.84 -16.02 5.10
N GLY A 33 -48.62 -17.29 5.44
CA GLY A 33 -47.43 -17.72 6.17
C GLY A 33 -46.15 -17.51 5.34
N PRO A 34 -44.96 -17.48 6.00
CA PRO A 34 -43.67 -17.23 5.30
C PRO A 34 -43.39 -18.26 4.20
N GLU A 35 -43.61 -19.55 4.45
CA GLU A 35 -43.35 -20.61 3.47
C GLU A 35 -44.29 -20.54 2.28
N GLN A 36 -45.57 -20.30 2.52
CA GLN A 36 -46.56 -20.15 1.44
C GLN A 36 -46.28 -18.91 0.60
N THR A 37 -45.90 -17.79 1.24
CA THR A 37 -45.52 -16.59 0.52
C THR A 37 -44.27 -16.82 -0.33
N ALA A 38 -43.24 -17.47 0.21
CA ALA A 38 -42.04 -17.82 -0.52
C ALA A 38 -42.31 -18.74 -1.70
N GLN A 39 -43.19 -19.74 -1.49
CA GLN A 39 -43.57 -20.71 -2.55
C GLN A 39 -44.23 -19.98 -3.73
N GLU A 40 -45.23 -19.15 -3.49
CA GLU A 40 -45.95 -18.42 -4.53
C GLU A 40 -45.07 -17.45 -5.29
N ILE A 41 -44.15 -16.75 -4.58
CA ILE A 41 -43.15 -15.89 -5.23
C ILE A 41 -42.20 -16.72 -6.10
N GLY A 42 -41.74 -17.88 -5.59
CA GLY A 42 -40.84 -18.77 -6.32
C GLY A 42 -41.49 -19.37 -7.57
N GLU A 43 -42.71 -19.79 -7.50
CA GLU A 43 -43.50 -20.28 -8.66
C GLU A 43 -43.69 -19.21 -9.72
N TYR A 44 -44.06 -17.99 -9.29
CA TYR A 44 -44.19 -16.84 -10.20
C TYR A 44 -42.87 -16.50 -10.89
N LEU A 45 -41.78 -16.41 -10.13
CA LEU A 45 -40.46 -16.08 -10.69
C LEU A 45 -39.99 -17.16 -11.66
N LYS A 46 -40.15 -18.44 -11.31
CA LYS A 46 -39.77 -19.56 -12.19
C LYS A 46 -40.56 -19.56 -13.51
N ALA A 47 -41.83 -19.14 -13.47
CA ALA A 47 -42.70 -19.12 -14.63
C ALA A 47 -42.45 -17.88 -15.54
N ASN A 48 -42.03 -16.75 -14.97
CA ASN A 48 -42.00 -15.47 -15.67
C ASN A 48 -40.60 -14.85 -15.81
N GLU A 49 -39.59 -15.38 -15.11
CA GLU A 49 -38.22 -14.85 -15.13
C GLU A 49 -37.23 -15.90 -15.67
N PRO A 50 -36.77 -15.79 -16.93
CA PRO A 50 -35.88 -16.76 -17.53
C PRO A 50 -34.54 -16.94 -16.78
N ALA A 51 -34.12 -15.92 -16.02
CA ALA A 51 -32.93 -16.02 -15.18
C ALA A 51 -33.07 -16.97 -13.99
N VAL A 52 -34.31 -17.42 -13.66
CA VAL A 52 -34.59 -18.32 -12.54
C VAL A 52 -34.85 -19.75 -13.04
N ALA A 53 -33.83 -20.62 -12.96
CA ALA A 53 -33.95 -22.01 -13.38
C ALA A 53 -34.74 -22.90 -12.38
N ALA A 54 -34.52 -22.67 -11.09
CA ALA A 54 -35.15 -23.44 -10.01
C ALA A 54 -35.22 -22.61 -8.74
N PHE A 55 -36.02 -23.08 -7.77
CA PHE A 55 -36.05 -22.51 -6.44
C PHE A 55 -36.36 -23.59 -5.39
N ASN A 56 -36.01 -23.31 -4.15
CA ASN A 56 -36.49 -24.07 -2.98
C ASN A 56 -36.82 -23.11 -1.83
N VAL A 57 -37.67 -23.57 -0.94
CA VAL A 57 -38.13 -22.79 0.23
C VAL A 57 -37.71 -23.52 1.52
N ILE A 58 -37.00 -22.80 2.38
CA ILE A 58 -36.53 -23.30 3.67
C ILE A 58 -36.86 -22.29 4.75
N LYS A 59 -37.81 -22.65 5.64
CA LYS A 59 -38.24 -21.82 6.78
C LYS A 59 -38.56 -20.35 6.40
N GLY A 60 -39.26 -20.18 5.26
CA GLY A 60 -39.63 -18.86 4.76
C GLY A 60 -38.51 -18.07 4.07
N PHE A 61 -37.37 -18.70 3.77
CA PHE A 61 -36.35 -18.17 2.88
C PHE A 61 -36.52 -18.77 1.50
N LEU A 62 -36.61 -17.93 0.47
CA LEU A 62 -36.72 -18.38 -0.92
C LEU A 62 -35.32 -18.37 -1.55
N ASN A 63 -34.79 -19.57 -1.75
CA ASN A 63 -33.49 -19.75 -2.43
C ASN A 63 -33.72 -19.92 -3.93
N LEU A 64 -33.08 -19.09 -4.73
CA LEU A 64 -33.19 -19.05 -6.20
C LEU A 64 -31.94 -19.62 -6.83
N THR A 65 -32.12 -20.49 -7.83
CA THR A 65 -31.05 -20.99 -8.70
C THR A 65 -31.07 -20.20 -10.00
N VAL A 66 -30.02 -19.46 -10.27
CA VAL A 66 -29.86 -18.68 -11.50
C VAL A 66 -29.55 -19.61 -12.66
N ALA A 67 -30.15 -19.38 -13.82
CA ALA A 67 -29.94 -20.16 -15.02
C ALA A 67 -28.49 -20.03 -15.55
N SER A 68 -27.95 -21.13 -16.07
CA SER A 68 -26.58 -21.14 -16.64
C SER A 68 -26.42 -20.15 -17.79
N ALA A 69 -27.46 -19.93 -18.60
CA ALA A 69 -27.44 -18.92 -19.67
C ALA A 69 -27.14 -17.52 -19.14
N THR A 70 -27.77 -17.11 -18.03
CA THR A 70 -27.55 -15.80 -17.40
C THR A 70 -26.10 -15.61 -16.95
N TRP A 71 -25.47 -16.67 -16.42
CA TRP A 71 -24.05 -16.61 -16.07
C TRP A 71 -23.14 -16.47 -17.28
N ILE A 72 -23.49 -17.14 -18.40
CA ILE A 72 -22.74 -17.03 -19.65
C ILE A 72 -22.89 -15.63 -20.26
N GLU A 73 -24.11 -15.08 -20.23
CA GLU A 73 -24.36 -13.69 -20.69
C GLU A 73 -23.54 -12.69 -19.87
N LEU A 74 -23.56 -12.77 -18.55
CA LEU A 74 -22.75 -11.92 -17.67
C LEU A 74 -21.25 -12.08 -17.94
N LEU A 75 -20.76 -13.31 -18.16
CA LEU A 75 -19.37 -13.55 -18.51
C LEU A 75 -18.99 -12.88 -19.83
N ASN A 76 -19.87 -12.93 -20.84
CA ASN A 76 -19.66 -12.28 -22.12
C ASN A 76 -19.65 -10.76 -21.99
N GLU A 77 -20.53 -10.17 -21.18
CA GLU A 77 -20.51 -8.74 -20.85
C GLU A 77 -19.20 -8.32 -20.21
N ILE A 78 -18.75 -9.06 -19.18
CA ILE A 78 -17.47 -8.81 -18.52
C ILE A 78 -16.31 -8.93 -19.53
N HIS A 79 -16.34 -9.91 -20.41
CA HIS A 79 -15.29 -10.11 -21.41
C HIS A 79 -15.25 -9.02 -22.46
N ALA A 80 -16.42 -8.49 -22.86
CA ALA A 80 -16.55 -7.44 -23.87
C ALA A 80 -16.14 -6.05 -23.36
N ASP A 81 -16.19 -5.82 -22.04
CA ASP A 81 -15.88 -4.51 -21.44
C ASP A 81 -14.60 -4.60 -20.60
N ALA A 82 -13.49 -4.12 -21.16
CA ALA A 82 -12.20 -4.05 -20.45
C ALA A 82 -12.22 -3.13 -19.21
N GLN A 83 -13.25 -2.30 -19.05
CA GLN A 83 -13.44 -1.41 -17.91
C GLN A 83 -14.57 -1.89 -16.98
N TYR A 84 -15.05 -3.13 -17.16
CA TYR A 84 -16.12 -3.67 -16.32
C TYR A 84 -15.78 -3.60 -14.83
N GLY A 85 -16.68 -2.99 -14.07
CA GLY A 85 -16.51 -2.79 -12.63
C GLY A 85 -15.62 -1.61 -12.23
N ILE A 86 -15.07 -0.85 -13.20
CA ILE A 86 -14.32 0.38 -12.93
C ILE A 86 -15.27 1.56 -13.02
N VAL A 87 -15.26 2.37 -11.96
CA VAL A 87 -15.99 3.64 -11.91
C VAL A 87 -15.03 4.76 -12.30
N SER A 88 -15.35 5.51 -13.37
CA SER A 88 -14.57 6.68 -13.75
C SER A 88 -14.82 7.85 -12.81
N ALA A 89 -13.76 8.57 -12.44
CA ALA A 89 -13.87 9.79 -11.64
C ALA A 89 -14.53 10.91 -12.47
N ASP A 90 -15.53 11.58 -11.91
CA ASP A 90 -16.13 12.78 -12.47
C ASP A 90 -15.46 14.08 -11.97
N GLU A 91 -15.99 15.24 -12.37
CA GLU A 91 -15.44 16.54 -11.99
C GLU A 91 -15.50 16.79 -10.46
N ASN A 92 -16.48 16.23 -9.78
CA ASN A 92 -16.71 16.38 -8.35
C ASN A 92 -16.13 15.24 -7.52
N ALA A 93 -15.48 14.26 -8.18
CA ALA A 93 -14.90 13.11 -7.49
C ALA A 93 -13.90 13.53 -6.42
N PRO A 94 -13.90 12.88 -5.25
CA PRO A 94 -12.94 13.14 -4.19
C PRO A 94 -11.51 13.01 -4.67
N LEU A 95 -10.63 13.92 -4.23
CA LEU A 95 -9.21 13.83 -4.46
C LEU A 95 -8.55 13.10 -3.30
N VAL A 96 -7.88 12.00 -3.57
CA VAL A 96 -7.14 11.19 -2.60
C VAL A 96 -5.66 11.26 -2.90
N MET A 97 -4.86 11.70 -1.94
CA MET A 97 -3.41 11.68 -2.03
C MET A 97 -2.88 10.41 -1.37
N ILE A 98 -2.03 9.66 -2.06
CA ILE A 98 -1.43 8.42 -1.56
C ILE A 98 0.08 8.56 -1.64
N GLU A 99 0.69 8.64 -0.46
CA GLU A 99 2.16 8.67 -0.32
C GLU A 99 2.68 7.25 -0.16
N TYR A 100 3.70 6.91 -0.95
CA TYR A 100 4.43 5.64 -0.84
C TYR A 100 5.83 5.77 -1.46
N SER A 101 6.66 4.75 -1.35
CA SER A 101 8.08 4.76 -1.67
C SER A 101 8.92 5.44 -0.59
N SER A 102 9.06 6.75 -0.59
CA SER A 102 9.68 7.61 0.45
C SER A 102 11.04 7.08 0.97
N PRO A 103 12.02 6.83 0.09
CA PRO A 103 13.30 6.25 0.48
C PRO A 103 14.25 7.29 1.08
N ASN A 104 15.21 6.82 1.87
CA ASN A 104 16.36 7.61 2.31
C ASN A 104 17.47 7.55 1.25
N THR A 105 18.19 8.66 1.04
CA THR A 105 19.31 8.76 0.08
C THR A 105 20.67 8.33 0.67
N ASN A 106 20.68 7.39 1.60
CA ASN A 106 21.91 6.92 2.25
C ASN A 106 22.16 5.41 2.08
N LYS A 107 21.35 4.73 1.29
CA LYS A 107 21.46 3.29 1.05
C LYS A 107 20.65 2.87 -0.18
N PRO A 108 20.99 1.73 -0.82
CA PRO A 108 20.20 1.16 -1.90
C PRO A 108 18.81 0.70 -1.43
N LEU A 109 17.89 0.58 -2.39
CA LEU A 109 16.56 0.02 -2.14
C LEU A 109 16.67 -1.49 -1.85
N HIS A 110 15.81 -1.98 -0.99
CA HIS A 110 15.72 -3.41 -0.64
C HIS A 110 14.27 -3.91 -0.79
N LEU A 111 14.04 -5.22 -0.62
CA LEU A 111 12.73 -5.85 -0.80
C LEU A 111 11.60 -5.17 0.01
N GLY A 112 11.91 -4.58 1.17
CA GLY A 112 10.94 -3.80 1.94
C GLY A 112 10.43 -2.56 1.19
N HIS A 113 11.31 -1.87 0.44
CA HIS A 113 10.92 -0.75 -0.41
C HIS A 113 10.09 -1.21 -1.61
N VAL A 114 10.47 -2.33 -2.25
CA VAL A 114 9.69 -2.92 -3.35
C VAL A 114 8.28 -3.28 -2.89
N ARG A 115 8.16 -3.92 -1.72
CA ARG A 115 6.85 -4.23 -1.13
C ARG A 115 6.02 -2.96 -0.89
N ASN A 116 6.61 -1.92 -0.31
CA ASN A 116 5.94 -0.64 -0.10
C ASN A 116 5.44 -0.03 -1.42
N ASN A 117 6.30 -0.03 -2.46
CA ASN A 117 5.95 0.48 -3.78
C ASN A 117 4.78 -0.28 -4.40
N LEU A 118 4.78 -1.61 -4.33
CA LEU A 118 3.70 -2.44 -4.87
C LEU A 118 2.39 -2.23 -4.11
N LEU A 119 2.44 -2.17 -2.78
CA LEU A 119 1.25 -1.92 -1.96
C LEU A 119 0.66 -0.53 -2.22
N GLY A 120 1.48 0.50 -2.25
CA GLY A 120 1.04 1.87 -2.49
C GLY A 120 0.44 2.04 -3.89
N ASN A 121 1.09 1.48 -4.91
CA ASN A 121 0.56 1.50 -6.27
C ASN A 121 -0.74 0.70 -6.42
N ALA A 122 -0.84 -0.48 -5.80
CA ALA A 122 -2.06 -1.28 -5.83
C ALA A 122 -3.23 -0.54 -5.15
N LEU A 123 -2.98 0.07 -3.98
CA LEU A 123 -3.98 0.87 -3.28
C LEU A 123 -4.43 2.06 -4.14
N ALA A 124 -3.50 2.78 -4.76
CA ALA A 124 -3.82 3.88 -5.66
C ALA A 124 -4.70 3.45 -6.83
N ASN A 125 -4.40 2.31 -7.45
CA ASN A 125 -5.19 1.77 -8.55
C ASN A 125 -6.60 1.35 -8.10
N ILE A 126 -6.73 0.73 -6.93
CA ILE A 126 -8.04 0.36 -6.35
C ILE A 126 -8.88 1.60 -6.07
N VAL A 127 -8.28 2.63 -5.47
CA VAL A 127 -8.97 3.89 -5.17
C VAL A 127 -9.41 4.59 -6.46
N MET A 128 -8.57 4.62 -7.50
CA MET A 128 -8.94 5.15 -8.83
C MET A 128 -10.10 4.36 -9.45
N ALA A 129 -10.04 3.03 -9.39
CA ALA A 129 -11.08 2.16 -9.95
C ALA A 129 -12.44 2.32 -9.24
N ASN A 130 -12.46 2.91 -8.05
CA ASN A 130 -13.68 3.25 -7.32
C ASN A 130 -14.14 4.71 -7.54
N GLY A 131 -13.74 5.35 -8.62
CA GLY A 131 -14.25 6.67 -9.01
C GLY A 131 -13.62 7.84 -8.26
N ASN A 132 -12.44 7.71 -7.70
CA ASN A 132 -11.73 8.79 -7.07
C ASN A 132 -10.62 9.35 -7.97
N LYS A 133 -10.33 10.64 -7.84
CA LYS A 133 -9.09 11.24 -8.36
C LYS A 133 -7.94 10.87 -7.43
N VAL A 134 -6.81 10.42 -7.96
CA VAL A 134 -5.67 10.02 -7.14
C VAL A 134 -4.41 10.78 -7.54
N VAL A 135 -3.74 11.34 -6.53
CA VAL A 135 -2.38 11.88 -6.66
C VAL A 135 -1.42 10.95 -5.93
N LYS A 136 -0.48 10.38 -6.68
CA LYS A 136 0.61 9.56 -6.12
C LYS A 136 1.77 10.49 -5.75
N THR A 137 2.21 10.43 -4.50
CA THR A 137 3.28 11.28 -3.97
C THR A 137 4.36 10.43 -3.33
N ASN A 138 5.53 11.02 -3.22
CA ASN A 138 6.62 10.41 -2.50
C ASN A 138 7.48 11.52 -1.86
N ILE A 139 7.96 11.30 -0.64
CA ILE A 139 8.88 12.19 0.06
C ILE A 139 10.25 11.53 0.08
N VAL A 140 11.17 12.07 -0.70
CA VAL A 140 12.57 11.61 -0.66
C VAL A 140 13.25 12.20 0.58
N ASN A 141 13.75 11.32 1.46
CA ASN A 141 14.42 11.74 2.69
C ASN A 141 15.92 11.88 2.43
N ASP A 142 16.32 13.05 1.99
CA ASP A 142 17.70 13.43 1.66
C ASP A 142 18.38 14.30 2.73
N ARG A 143 17.71 14.53 3.86
CA ARG A 143 18.19 15.32 5.00
C ARG A 143 18.18 14.53 6.29
N GLY A 144 19.14 14.80 7.16
CA GLY A 144 19.15 14.31 8.54
C GLY A 144 20.44 13.59 8.90
N ILE A 145 20.51 13.15 10.15
CA ILE A 145 21.71 12.55 10.74
C ILE A 145 22.24 11.32 9.98
N HIS A 146 21.34 10.50 9.40
CA HIS A 146 21.72 9.32 8.63
C HIS A 146 22.46 9.68 7.34
N ILE A 147 22.07 10.78 6.70
CA ILE A 147 22.75 11.30 5.51
C ILE A 147 24.14 11.83 5.92
N CYS A 148 24.22 12.63 7.00
CA CYS A 148 25.48 13.14 7.51
C CYS A 148 26.45 12.03 7.93
N LYS A 149 25.98 10.88 8.42
CA LYS A 149 26.82 9.71 8.72
C LYS A 149 27.52 9.20 7.47
N SER A 150 26.83 9.01 6.36
CA SER A 150 27.43 8.59 5.09
C SER A 150 28.42 9.65 4.56
N MET A 151 28.04 10.93 4.63
CA MET A 151 28.88 12.04 4.20
C MET A 151 30.17 12.11 4.98
N LEU A 152 30.11 12.05 6.31
CA LEU A 152 31.27 12.09 7.19
C LEU A 152 32.19 10.89 6.98
N ALA A 153 31.63 9.68 6.85
CA ALA A 153 32.42 8.48 6.59
C ALA A 153 33.14 8.57 5.23
N TRP A 154 32.48 9.06 4.20
CA TRP A 154 33.14 9.28 2.89
C TRP A 154 34.26 10.31 3.02
N GLN A 155 34.05 11.42 3.72
CA GLN A 155 35.05 12.47 3.93
C GLN A 155 36.31 11.93 4.65
N LYS A 156 36.10 11.10 5.70
CA LYS A 156 37.20 10.56 6.52
C LYS A 156 37.91 9.37 5.87
N TYR A 157 37.19 8.51 5.20
CA TYR A 157 37.69 7.22 4.77
C TYR A 157 37.67 7.00 3.27
N GLY A 158 36.94 7.83 2.49
CA GLY A 158 36.72 7.64 1.06
C GLY A 158 37.86 8.03 0.15
N LYS A 159 38.82 8.83 0.63
CA LYS A 159 39.99 9.27 -0.16
C LYS A 159 39.64 9.80 -1.56
N GLY A 160 38.43 10.40 -1.70
CA GLY A 160 37.95 10.94 -2.97
C GLY A 160 37.37 9.89 -3.93
N GLU A 161 37.01 8.69 -3.44
CA GLU A 161 36.34 7.66 -4.24
C GLU A 161 35.00 8.18 -4.78
N THR A 162 34.70 7.90 -6.06
CA THR A 162 33.45 8.25 -6.74
C THR A 162 32.82 6.99 -7.35
N PRO A 163 31.55 7.05 -7.78
CA PRO A 163 30.94 5.93 -8.51
C PRO A 163 31.75 5.51 -9.72
N GLU A 164 32.30 6.49 -10.47
CA GLU A 164 33.11 6.22 -11.66
C GLU A 164 34.44 5.54 -11.30
N SER A 165 35.14 6.02 -10.26
CA SER A 165 36.44 5.45 -9.86
C SER A 165 36.33 4.08 -9.22
N SER A 166 35.20 3.81 -8.53
CA SER A 166 34.93 2.53 -7.86
C SER A 166 34.25 1.49 -8.76
N GLY A 167 33.63 1.93 -9.85
CA GLY A 167 32.78 1.09 -10.70
C GLY A 167 31.48 0.65 -10.02
N LYS A 168 31.12 1.27 -8.90
CA LYS A 168 29.89 0.99 -8.14
C LYS A 168 28.78 1.96 -8.52
N LYS A 169 27.52 1.52 -8.42
CA LYS A 169 26.37 2.41 -8.46
C LYS A 169 26.42 3.38 -7.27
N GLY A 170 25.99 4.62 -7.48
CA GLY A 170 26.10 5.65 -6.46
C GLY A 170 25.34 5.34 -5.17
N ASP A 171 24.15 4.74 -5.26
CA ASP A 171 23.37 4.30 -4.10
C ASP A 171 24.11 3.21 -3.28
N HIS A 172 24.78 2.29 -3.93
CA HIS A 172 25.63 1.28 -3.29
C HIS A 172 26.87 1.89 -2.64
N LEU A 173 27.56 2.80 -3.34
CA LEU A 173 28.74 3.47 -2.80
C LEU A 173 28.39 4.26 -1.53
N VAL A 174 27.35 5.07 -1.57
CA VAL A 174 26.91 5.84 -0.40
C VAL A 174 26.44 4.92 0.74
N GLY A 175 25.80 3.79 0.40
CA GLY A 175 25.42 2.75 1.34
C GLY A 175 26.62 2.09 2.03
N ASP A 176 27.70 1.82 1.31
CA ASP A 176 28.94 1.29 1.88
C ASP A 176 29.53 2.24 2.93
N TYR A 177 29.51 3.55 2.68
CA TYR A 177 29.96 4.53 3.65
C TYR A 177 29.03 4.68 4.85
N TYR A 178 27.72 4.42 4.69
CA TYR A 178 26.82 4.31 5.83
C TYR A 178 27.18 3.14 6.74
N VAL A 179 27.51 1.99 6.15
CA VAL A 179 27.97 0.80 6.88
C VAL A 179 29.34 1.04 7.51
N ALA A 180 30.25 1.71 6.80
CA ALA A 180 31.58 2.08 7.33
C ALA A 180 31.47 2.98 8.56
N PHE A 181 30.56 3.98 8.52
CA PHE A 181 30.29 4.81 9.70
C PHE A 181 29.88 3.95 10.90
N ASP A 182 28.91 3.06 10.73
CA ASP A 182 28.40 2.21 11.83
C ASP A 182 29.51 1.32 12.42
N LYS A 183 30.38 0.77 11.57
CA LYS A 183 31.51 -0.03 12.00
C LYS A 183 32.50 0.76 12.85
N HIS A 184 32.90 1.95 12.41
CA HIS A 184 33.83 2.81 13.15
C HIS A 184 33.19 3.35 14.44
N TYR A 185 31.93 3.74 14.38
CA TYR A 185 31.17 4.19 15.55
C TYR A 185 31.09 3.10 16.64
N LYS A 186 30.77 1.86 16.26
CA LYS A 186 30.73 0.74 17.20
C LYS A 186 32.09 0.43 17.83
N ALA A 187 33.17 0.52 17.05
CA ALA A 187 34.52 0.33 17.56
C ALA A 187 34.89 1.43 18.58
N GLU A 188 34.57 2.69 18.26
CA GLU A 188 34.81 3.83 19.15
C GLU A 188 34.01 3.72 20.46
N VAL A 189 32.74 3.34 20.39
CA VAL A 189 31.90 3.11 21.58
C VAL A 189 32.48 1.96 22.42
N ALA A 190 32.94 0.87 21.82
CA ALA A 190 33.55 -0.24 22.54
C ALA A 190 34.84 0.20 23.28
N GLU A 191 35.71 0.98 22.63
CA GLU A 191 36.92 1.52 23.28
C GLU A 191 36.58 2.45 24.47
N LEU A 192 35.53 3.25 24.37
CA LEU A 192 35.08 4.11 25.43
C LEU A 192 34.50 3.30 26.63
N MET A 193 33.79 2.22 26.35
CA MET A 193 33.29 1.30 27.36
C MET A 193 34.43 0.54 28.05
N GLU A 194 35.50 0.14 27.32
CA GLU A 194 36.71 -0.46 27.94
C GLU A 194 37.42 0.52 28.87
N LYS A 195 37.28 1.83 28.68
CA LYS A 195 37.79 2.87 29.55
C LYS A 195 36.88 3.15 30.75
N GLY A 196 35.82 2.38 30.96
CA GLY A 196 34.94 2.40 32.12
C GLY A 196 33.64 3.21 31.94
N MET A 197 33.30 3.68 30.76
CA MET A 197 32.03 4.35 30.51
C MET A 197 30.89 3.34 30.39
N SER A 198 29.69 3.73 30.84
CA SER A 198 28.49 3.01 30.50
C SER A 198 28.22 3.11 28.96
N LYS A 199 27.36 2.26 28.43
CA LYS A 199 27.03 2.29 27.00
C LYS A 199 26.43 3.64 26.57
N GLU A 200 25.50 4.17 27.37
CA GLU A 200 24.86 5.46 27.15
C GLU A 200 25.86 6.62 27.16
N GLU A 201 26.77 6.61 28.10
CA GLU A 201 27.85 7.61 28.19
C GLU A 201 28.81 7.52 27.00
N ALA A 202 29.21 6.31 26.60
CA ALA A 202 30.07 6.07 25.45
C ALA A 202 29.43 6.50 24.13
N GLU A 203 28.14 6.18 23.92
CA GLU A 203 27.37 6.62 22.75
C GLU A 203 27.22 8.16 22.71
N ALA A 204 27.02 8.81 23.82
CA ALA A 204 26.93 10.27 23.93
C ALA A 204 28.28 10.96 23.73
N ALA A 205 29.36 10.35 24.20
CA ALA A 205 30.72 10.88 24.15
C ALA A 205 31.44 10.59 22.82
N SER A 206 30.88 9.75 21.94
CA SER A 206 31.52 9.37 20.66
C SER A 206 31.87 10.59 19.80
N PRO A 207 33.16 10.86 19.54
CA PRO A 207 33.60 11.93 18.67
C PRO A 207 32.99 11.81 17.27
N LEU A 208 32.98 10.62 16.68
CA LEU A 208 32.45 10.40 15.32
C LEU A 208 30.95 10.76 15.23
N MET A 209 30.15 10.40 16.24
CA MET A 209 28.74 10.75 16.28
C MET A 209 28.53 12.26 16.49
N ASN A 210 29.35 12.88 17.32
CA ASN A 210 29.30 14.33 17.56
C ASN A 210 29.65 15.12 16.31
N GLU A 211 30.71 14.74 15.58
CA GLU A 211 31.05 15.34 14.28
C GLU A 211 29.89 15.20 13.27
N ALA A 212 29.19 14.04 13.22
CA ALA A 212 28.03 13.89 12.35
C ALA A 212 26.87 14.82 12.75
N ARG A 213 26.65 15.07 14.03
CA ARG A 213 25.67 16.03 14.56
C ARG A 213 26.06 17.48 14.18
N GLU A 214 27.34 17.82 14.34
CA GLU A 214 27.86 19.14 13.94
C GLU A 214 27.73 19.36 12.42
N MET A 215 27.99 18.33 11.61
CA MET A 215 27.79 18.40 10.17
C MET A 215 26.32 18.69 9.84
N LEU A 216 25.36 18.10 10.53
CA LEU A 216 23.94 18.40 10.35
C LEU A 216 23.61 19.85 10.71
N VAL A 217 24.15 20.37 11.81
CA VAL A 217 23.98 21.79 12.20
C VAL A 217 24.54 22.72 11.13
N LYS A 218 25.75 22.43 10.60
CA LYS A 218 26.35 23.18 9.51
C LYS A 218 25.49 23.14 8.23
N TRP A 219 24.96 21.94 7.89
CA TRP A 219 24.05 21.80 6.75
C TRP A 219 22.81 22.69 6.91
N GLU A 220 22.20 22.70 8.11
CA GLU A 220 21.02 23.53 8.42
C GLU A 220 21.34 25.03 8.39
N ALA A 221 22.54 25.42 8.82
CA ALA A 221 23.02 26.79 8.74
C ALA A 221 23.38 27.24 7.31
N GLY A 222 23.35 26.32 6.33
CA GLY A 222 23.66 26.67 4.93
C GLY A 222 25.14 26.68 4.61
N ASP A 223 25.99 26.00 5.39
CA ASP A 223 27.44 25.92 5.14
C ASP A 223 27.69 25.41 3.71
N PRO A 224 28.45 26.19 2.88
CA PRO A 224 28.59 25.89 1.46
C PRO A 224 29.36 24.60 1.18
N GLU A 225 30.33 24.23 2.00
CA GLU A 225 31.13 23.03 1.79
C GLU A 225 30.29 21.78 2.13
N VAL A 226 29.58 21.82 3.25
CA VAL A 226 28.68 20.71 3.65
C VAL A 226 27.54 20.57 2.66
N ARG A 227 26.97 21.67 2.16
CA ARG A 227 25.92 21.64 1.13
C ARG A 227 26.42 21.08 -0.19
N ALA A 228 27.64 21.43 -0.62
CA ALA A 228 28.22 20.88 -1.84
C ALA A 228 28.46 19.38 -1.75
N LEU A 229 29.00 18.91 -0.61
CA LEU A 229 29.17 17.47 -0.35
C LEU A 229 27.82 16.72 -0.36
N TRP A 230 26.83 17.27 0.34
CA TRP A 230 25.49 16.75 0.37
C TRP A 230 24.87 16.63 -1.04
N GLN A 231 24.96 17.67 -1.83
CA GLN A 231 24.45 17.69 -3.21
C GLN A 231 25.13 16.65 -4.08
N MET A 232 26.45 16.56 -4.00
CA MET A 232 27.24 15.59 -4.75
C MET A 232 26.82 14.14 -4.43
N MET A 233 26.76 13.79 -3.15
CA MET A 233 26.44 12.41 -2.75
C MET A 233 24.97 12.04 -3.02
N ASN A 234 24.04 12.97 -2.84
CA ASN A 234 22.64 12.73 -3.22
C ASN A 234 22.49 12.54 -4.74
N ASN A 235 23.20 13.31 -5.56
CA ASN A 235 23.20 13.11 -7.01
C ASN A 235 23.70 11.72 -7.40
N TRP A 236 24.69 11.19 -6.71
CA TRP A 236 25.15 9.81 -6.93
C TRP A 236 24.04 8.79 -6.63
N VAL A 237 23.33 8.98 -5.52
CA VAL A 237 22.21 8.09 -5.14
C VAL A 237 21.06 8.17 -6.14
N TYR A 238 20.71 9.38 -6.60
CA TYR A 238 19.65 9.58 -7.60
C TYR A 238 20.00 8.97 -8.96
N ALA A 239 21.27 8.96 -9.33
CA ALA A 239 21.73 8.34 -10.56
C ALA A 239 21.85 6.81 -10.48
N GLY A 240 22.03 6.26 -9.29
CA GLY A 240 22.15 4.82 -9.02
C GLY A 240 20.85 4.08 -8.98
#